data_2e11a92d2c2a22ec2470975f96768a32
#
_entry.id   2e11a92d2c2a22ec2470975f96768a32
#
_cell.length_a   1.000
_cell.length_b   1.000
_cell.length_c   1.000
_cell.angle_alpha   90.00
_cell.angle_beta   90.00
_cell.angle_gamma   90.00
#
_symmetry.space_group_name_H-M   'P 1'
#
loop_
_entity.id
_entity.type
_entity.pdbx_description
1 polymer ?
#
loop_
_entity_poly.entity_id
_entity_poly.type
_entity_poly.pdbx_seq_one_letter_code
_entity_poly.pdbx_strand_id
1 'polypeptide(L)'
;MSVAHKLTSQRGVMNKAELIEKVSKTVRIRSKAAKVVVDTIFDSMRKSLEKGEGIEIRGFGSFSVRYHDGYKGRNPKTGQIVEVPPKRLPFFKVGKELKEMVNKQTE
;
A
#
# COMPACT_ATOMS: atom_id res chain seq x y z
N MET A 1 -27.99 -3.40 6.54
CA MET A 1 -27.48 -3.54 6.32
C MET A 1 -26.83 -3.81 6.32
N SER A 2 -26.83 -4.15 6.46
CA SER A 2 -26.24 -4.38 6.38
C SER A 2 -25.66 -4.94 6.53
N VAL A 3 -25.68 -5.39 7.01
CA VAL A 3 -25.07 -6.06 7.18
C VAL A 3 -24.56 -6.60 6.53
N ALA A 4 -24.91 -6.96 6.28
CA ALA A 4 -24.46 -7.63 5.40
C ALA A 4 -23.42 -6.99 4.81
N HIS A 5 -23.24 -6.18 4.74
CA HIS A 5 -22.30 -5.69 4.18
C HIS A 5 -21.21 -5.62 4.94
N LYS A 6 -21.13 -5.99 5.94
CA LYS A 6 -20.17 -6.04 6.58
C LYS A 6 -19.52 -7.15 6.53
N LEU A 7 -20.06 -8.08 6.59
CA LEU A 7 -19.43 -9.18 6.49
C LEU A 7 -18.73 -9.01 5.46
N THR A 8 -18.87 -8.36 5.13
CA THR A 8 -18.35 -8.04 4.19
C THR A 8 -17.11 -7.59 4.27
N SER A 9 -16.47 -7.79 5.23
CA SER A 9 -15.26 -7.28 5.36
C SER A 9 -14.44 -7.50 4.21
N GLN A 10 -14.42 -8.64 3.73
CA GLN A 10 -13.57 -8.84 2.65
C GLN A 10 -14.06 -8.06 1.53
N ARG A 11 -15.31 -7.75 1.56
CA ARG A 11 -15.70 -6.93 0.56
C ARG A 11 -15.26 -5.57 0.75
N GLY A 12 -14.68 -5.20 1.77
CA GLY A 12 -14.15 -3.90 1.96
C GLY A 12 -12.77 -3.70 1.38
N VAL A 13 -12.22 -4.72 0.75
CA VAL A 13 -10.84 -4.65 0.23
C VAL A 13 -10.83 -4.73 -1.28
N MET A 14 -10.30 -3.69 -1.93
CA MET A 14 -10.14 -3.72 -3.37
C MET A 14 -8.82 -4.39 -3.70
N ASN A 15 -8.85 -5.36 -4.60
CA ASN A 15 -7.63 -6.01 -5.01
C ASN A 15 -7.19 -5.52 -6.39
N LYS A 16 -6.04 -6.02 -6.85
CA LYS A 16 -5.49 -5.53 -8.11
C LYS A 16 -6.38 -5.88 -9.29
N ALA A 17 -7.01 -7.04 -9.28
CA ALA A 17 -7.90 -7.43 -10.37
C ALA A 17 -9.07 -6.47 -10.50
N GLU A 18 -9.62 -6.06 -9.36
CA GLU A 18 -10.72 -5.10 -9.38
C GLU A 18 -10.28 -3.75 -9.87
N LEU A 19 -9.07 -3.35 -9.52
CA LEU A 19 -8.54 -2.08 -9.99
C LEU A 19 -8.35 -2.11 -11.52
N ILE A 20 -7.83 -3.23 -12.04
CA ILE A 20 -7.66 -3.39 -13.47
C ILE A 20 -9.01 -3.29 -14.19
N GLU A 21 -10.02 -3.92 -13.61
CA GLU A 21 -11.34 -3.88 -14.20
C GLU A 21 -11.88 -2.45 -14.23
N LYS A 22 -11.68 -1.72 -13.15
CA LYS A 22 -12.14 -0.35 -13.06
C LYS A 22 -11.44 0.53 -14.09
N VAL A 23 -10.14 0.36 -14.26
CA VAL A 23 -9.39 1.13 -15.25
C VAL A 23 -9.89 0.77 -16.66
N SER A 24 -10.11 -0.51 -16.89
CA SER A 24 -10.59 -0.96 -18.20
C SER A 24 -11.89 -0.26 -18.56
N LYS A 25 -12.81 -0.22 -17.63
CA LYS A 25 -14.12 0.38 -17.88
C LYS A 25 -14.07 1.89 -17.97
N THR A 26 -13.30 2.52 -17.11
CA THR A 26 -13.25 3.97 -17.05
C THR A 26 -12.58 4.55 -18.28
N VAL A 27 -11.47 3.93 -18.68
CA VAL A 27 -10.68 4.45 -19.81
C VAL A 27 -11.16 3.86 -21.14
N ARG A 28 -11.98 2.80 -21.05
CA ARG A 28 -12.53 2.14 -22.23
C ARG A 28 -11.45 1.45 -23.04
N ILE A 29 -10.65 0.66 -22.37
CA ILE A 29 -9.62 -0.14 -23.03
C ILE A 29 -9.86 -1.58 -22.61
N ARG A 30 -9.29 -2.50 -23.35
CA ARG A 30 -9.45 -3.92 -23.04
C ARG A 30 -8.78 -4.24 -21.72
N SER A 31 -9.29 -5.26 -21.05
CA SER A 31 -8.73 -5.68 -19.77
C SER A 31 -7.25 -5.99 -19.88
N LYS A 32 -6.83 -6.57 -20.98
CA LYS A 32 -5.43 -6.89 -21.17
C LYS A 32 -4.57 -5.64 -21.18
N ALA A 33 -5.02 -4.60 -21.85
CA ALA A 33 -4.31 -3.34 -21.87
C ALA A 33 -4.34 -2.67 -20.51
N ALA A 34 -5.48 -2.75 -19.84
CA ALA A 34 -5.61 -2.17 -18.51
C ALA A 34 -4.65 -2.84 -17.53
N LYS A 35 -4.46 -4.15 -17.69
CA LYS A 35 -3.53 -4.88 -16.82
C LYS A 35 -2.12 -4.36 -17.01
N VAL A 36 -1.73 -4.10 -18.27
CA VAL A 36 -0.39 -3.57 -18.52
C VAL A 36 -0.23 -2.20 -17.86
N VAL A 37 -1.26 -1.35 -17.96
CA VAL A 37 -1.19 -0.03 -17.35
C VAL A 37 -1.01 -0.13 -15.83
N VAL A 38 -1.85 -0.91 -15.19
CA VAL A 38 -1.80 -1.04 -13.73
C VAL A 38 -0.48 -1.68 -13.30
N ASP A 39 -0.06 -2.73 -14.00
CA ASP A 39 1.20 -3.39 -13.66
C ASP A 39 2.37 -2.43 -13.81
N THR A 40 2.35 -1.60 -14.86
CA THR A 40 3.42 -0.64 -15.08
C THR A 40 3.52 0.37 -13.96
N ILE A 41 2.36 0.84 -13.49
CA ILE A 41 2.35 1.80 -12.39
C ILE A 41 2.97 1.18 -11.14
N PHE A 42 2.51 0.01 -10.76
CA PHE A 42 3.00 -0.59 -9.52
C PHE A 42 4.44 -1.06 -9.63
N ASP A 43 4.84 -1.55 -10.80
CA ASP A 43 6.24 -1.93 -10.99
C ASP A 43 7.16 -0.73 -10.92
N SER A 44 6.74 0.40 -11.49
CA SER A 44 7.52 1.63 -11.42
C SER A 44 7.69 2.08 -9.97
N MET A 45 6.61 1.98 -9.19
CA MET A 45 6.66 2.35 -7.79
C MET A 45 7.59 1.42 -7.00
N ARG A 46 7.47 0.11 -7.25
CA ARG A 46 8.34 -0.84 -6.57
C ARG A 46 9.80 -0.55 -6.84
N LYS A 47 10.12 -0.28 -8.10
CA LYS A 47 11.52 -0.03 -8.47
C LYS A 47 12.06 1.24 -7.86
N SER A 48 11.24 2.29 -7.78
CA SER A 48 11.68 3.51 -7.12
C SER A 48 11.99 3.26 -5.66
N LEU A 49 11.10 2.54 -4.98
CA LEU A 49 11.30 2.26 -3.57
C LEU A 49 12.49 1.33 -3.36
N GLU A 50 12.71 0.40 -4.27
CA GLU A 50 13.85 -0.49 -4.18
C GLU A 50 15.16 0.28 -4.23
N LYS A 51 15.18 1.36 -5.01
CA LYS A 51 16.36 2.21 -5.10
C LYS A 51 16.47 3.19 -3.93
N GLY A 52 15.48 3.23 -3.07
CA GLY A 52 15.47 4.18 -1.97
C GLY A 52 14.90 5.53 -2.33
N GLU A 53 14.30 5.65 -3.50
CA GLU A 53 13.71 6.92 -3.93
C GLU A 53 12.28 7.02 -3.45
N GLY A 54 11.88 8.22 -3.06
CA GLY A 54 10.50 8.43 -2.63
C GLY A 54 9.58 8.63 -3.79
N ILE A 55 8.29 8.49 -3.51
CA ILE A 55 7.24 8.71 -4.50
C ILE A 55 6.24 9.67 -3.88
N GLU A 56 5.93 10.74 -4.56
CA GLU A 56 4.96 11.69 -4.05
C GLU A 56 3.81 11.79 -5.03
N ILE A 57 2.60 11.48 -4.55
CA ILE A 57 1.40 11.53 -5.36
C ILE A 57 0.50 12.60 -4.77
N ARG A 58 0.44 13.73 -5.47
CA ARG A 58 -0.31 14.86 -4.96
C ARG A 58 -1.77 14.49 -4.74
N GLY A 59 -2.32 14.87 -3.61
CA GLY A 59 -3.70 14.57 -3.27
C GLY A 59 -3.90 13.20 -2.67
N PHE A 60 -2.87 12.38 -2.65
CA PHE A 60 -2.98 11.03 -2.14
C PHE A 60 -2.05 10.79 -0.96
N GLY A 61 -0.76 10.98 -1.17
CA GLY A 61 0.22 10.76 -0.12
C GLY A 61 1.58 10.54 -0.70
N SER A 62 2.50 10.15 0.15
CA SER A 62 3.86 9.91 -0.29
C SER A 62 4.37 8.60 0.28
N PHE A 63 5.21 7.93 -0.52
CA PHE A 63 5.87 6.71 -0.10
C PHE A 63 7.35 7.02 0.05
N SER A 64 7.96 6.49 1.08
CA SER A 64 9.38 6.67 1.30
C SER A 64 9.96 5.39 1.86
N VAL A 65 11.26 5.31 1.89
CA VAL A 65 11.94 4.16 2.46
C VAL A 65 12.53 4.60 3.79
N ARG A 66 12.20 3.87 4.84
CA ARG A 66 12.74 4.15 6.17
C ARG A 66 13.77 3.10 6.51
N TYR A 67 14.83 3.57 7.10
CA TYR A 67 15.93 2.72 7.48
C TYR A 67 15.85 2.48 8.98
N HIS A 68 15.90 1.23 9.36
CA HIS A 68 15.89 0.84 10.78
C HIS A 68 17.21 0.18 11.12
N ASP A 69 17.90 0.71 12.12
CA ASP A 69 19.16 0.12 12.56
C ASP A 69 18.92 -1.24 13.17
N GLY A 70 19.91 -2.08 13.06
CA GLY A 70 19.83 -3.36 13.72
C GLY A 70 19.92 -3.18 15.24
N TYR A 71 19.47 -4.18 15.96
CA TYR A 71 19.53 -4.14 17.42
C TYR A 71 19.54 -5.55 17.94
N LYS A 72 19.81 -5.69 19.24
CA LYS A 72 19.79 -6.96 19.91
C LYS A 72 18.50 -7.09 20.68
N GLY A 73 17.77 -8.14 20.39
CA GLY A 73 16.54 -8.41 21.11
C GLY A 73 16.67 -9.68 21.91
N ARG A 74 15.64 -9.97 22.70
CA ARG A 74 15.63 -11.17 23.52
C ARG A 74 14.41 -12.00 23.16
N ASN A 75 14.65 -13.28 22.91
CA ASN A 75 13.54 -14.19 22.62
C ASN A 75 12.74 -14.40 23.89
N PRO A 76 11.47 -14.04 23.92
CA PRO A 76 10.68 -14.16 25.15
C PRO A 76 10.49 -15.59 25.61
N LYS A 77 10.61 -16.57 24.72
CA LYS A 77 10.43 -17.96 25.11
C LYS A 77 11.68 -18.59 25.69
N THR A 78 12.82 -18.30 25.09
CA THR A 78 14.06 -18.94 25.51
C THR A 78 14.96 -18.03 26.31
N GLY A 79 14.71 -16.73 26.28
CA GLY A 79 15.58 -15.77 26.93
C GLY A 79 16.88 -15.52 26.20
N GLN A 80 17.05 -16.14 25.05
CA GLN A 80 18.29 -15.96 24.30
C GLN A 80 18.32 -14.62 23.61
N ILE A 81 19.52 -14.05 23.52
CA ILE A 81 19.72 -12.80 22.82
C ILE A 81 19.84 -13.12 21.33
N VAL A 82 19.06 -12.42 20.53
CA VAL A 82 19.11 -12.59 19.08
C VAL A 82 19.46 -11.26 18.47
N GLU A 83 20.15 -11.31 17.33
CA GLU A 83 20.51 -10.10 16.63
C GLU A 83 19.49 -9.86 15.54
N VAL A 84 18.94 -8.65 15.54
CA VAL A 84 18.03 -8.22 14.49
C VAL A 84 18.82 -7.32 13.55
N PRO A 85 18.99 -7.75 12.29
CA PRO A 85 19.80 -6.95 11.38
C PRO A 85 19.10 -5.66 10.96
N PRO A 86 19.85 -4.68 10.48
CA PRO A 86 19.22 -3.48 9.96
C PRO A 86 18.39 -3.82 8.72
N LYS A 87 17.40 -3.01 8.47
CA LYS A 87 16.53 -3.26 7.32
C LYS A 87 15.94 -1.97 6.81
N ARG A 88 15.45 -2.02 5.59
CA ARG A 88 14.78 -0.91 4.96
C ARG A 88 13.33 -1.33 4.74
N LEU A 89 12.41 -0.43 5.04
CA LEU A 89 10.99 -0.73 4.89
C LEU A 89 10.30 0.43 4.18
N PRO A 90 9.32 0.10 3.31
CA PRO A 90 8.53 1.17 2.73
C PRO A 90 7.59 1.75 3.78
N PHE A 91 7.33 3.03 3.66
CA PHE A 91 6.46 3.73 4.58
C PHE A 91 5.56 4.66 3.78
N PHE A 92 4.28 4.64 4.11
CA PHE A 92 3.30 5.50 3.45
C PHE A 92 2.83 6.58 4.41
N LYS A 93 2.89 7.83 3.96
CA LYS A 93 2.35 8.94 4.72
C LYS A 93 1.18 9.50 3.94
N VAL A 94 0.01 9.52 4.57
CA VAL A 94 -1.20 9.96 3.91
C VAL A 94 -1.16 11.46 3.70
N GLY A 95 -1.64 11.92 2.55
CA GLY A 95 -1.75 13.34 2.27
C GLY A 95 -2.97 13.93 2.91
N LYS A 96 -3.01 15.26 2.94
CA LYS A 96 -4.08 15.97 3.61
C LYS A 96 -5.44 15.69 3.00
N GLU A 97 -5.52 15.72 1.69
CA GLU A 97 -6.80 15.54 1.00
C GLU A 97 -7.38 14.17 1.26
N LEU A 98 -6.56 13.14 1.12
CA LEU A 98 -7.05 11.80 1.35
C LEU A 98 -7.45 11.60 2.80
N LYS A 99 -6.67 12.14 3.72
CA LYS A 99 -6.97 12.03 5.12
C LYS A 99 -8.32 12.65 5.44
N GLU A 100 -8.61 13.80 4.85
CA GLU A 100 -9.88 14.46 5.07
C GLU A 100 -11.03 13.67 4.45
N MET A 101 -10.82 13.11 3.28
CA MET A 101 -11.86 12.31 2.64
C MET A 101 -12.24 11.10 3.47
N VAL A 102 -11.26 10.44 4.04
CA VAL A 102 -11.52 9.27 4.87
C VAL A 102 -12.24 9.66 6.15
N ASN A 103 -11.83 10.75 6.78
CA ASN A 103 -12.48 11.21 8.00
C ASN A 103 -13.91 11.63 7.77
N LYS A 104 -14.18 12.22 6.63
CA LYS A 104 -15.51 12.65 6.33
C LYS A 104 -16.51 11.52 6.32
N GLN A 105 -16.06 10.33 5.93
CA GLN A 105 -16.94 9.20 5.84
C GLN A 105 -17.34 8.64 7.20
N THR A 106 -16.68 9.03 8.25
CA THR A 106 -16.99 8.47 9.56
C THR A 106 -18.11 9.19 10.25
N GLU A 107 -18.64 10.21 9.68
CA GLU A 107 -19.77 10.92 10.29
C GLU A 107 -21.10 10.36 9.93
#